data_2dbb7ae2ffee55b524ddedbb5a87bc80
#
_entry.id   2dbb7ae2ffee55b524ddedbb5a87bc80
#
_cell.length_a   1.000
_cell.length_b   1.000
_cell.length_c   1.000
_cell.angle_alpha   90.00
_cell.angle_beta   90.00
_cell.angle_gamma   90.00
#
_symmetry.space_group_name_H-M   'P 1'
#
loop_
_entity.id
_entity.type
_entity.pdbx_description
1 polymer ?
#
loop_
_entity_poly.entity_id
_entity_poly.type
_entity_poly.pdbx_seq_one_letter_code
_entity_poly.pdbx_strand_id
1 'polypeptide(L)'
;MYLFHKLDTEYLVKSLINLTYYSVPKEYTDLGESHDFWEMVYVDSGEVVAQADELFYRLKTGEVIFHKPGQFHNVRCYSDKPSNIIIISFECDSPAMEYFSDRIITLGANEKNIFSRLVDEAEKCFEYFENEPPKVSISKRPDAPFASEQLIKNYIEILLIYLTRSQTEITTSSREISSNSTRQHEKLAALATEYLKEHLSEKITLEKMAAFLNISISQLKRVFKEQTGESVISYLTNLKISEAKKLIRKREYNFTQISELLGYENIHYFSSQFKKETGMTPTEYSHSVKN
;
A
#
# COMPACT_ATOMS: atom_id res chain seq x y z
N MET A 1 -52.06 -7.69 -15.97
CA MET A 1 -50.78 -7.34 -16.63
C MET A 1 -49.76 -7.11 -15.53
N TYR A 2 -48.67 -7.86 -15.49
CA TYR A 2 -47.61 -7.64 -14.50
C TYR A 2 -46.69 -6.53 -14.98
N LEU A 3 -46.40 -5.58 -14.10
CA LEU A 3 -45.41 -4.53 -14.34
C LEU A 3 -44.08 -4.99 -13.74
N PHE A 4 -43.04 -4.98 -14.54
CA PHE A 4 -41.69 -5.32 -14.10
C PHE A 4 -40.99 -4.06 -13.65
N HIS A 5 -40.45 -4.06 -12.44
CA HIS A 5 -39.55 -3.03 -11.94
C HIS A 5 -38.09 -3.48 -12.19
N LYS A 6 -37.34 -2.71 -12.98
CA LYS A 6 -35.91 -2.98 -13.22
C LYS A 6 -35.14 -2.52 -12.01
N LEU A 7 -34.22 -3.37 -11.52
CA LEU A 7 -33.33 -3.05 -10.44
C LEU A 7 -32.06 -2.37 -11.02
N ASP A 8 -31.65 -1.29 -10.40
CA ASP A 8 -30.40 -0.61 -10.74
C ASP A 8 -29.21 -1.27 -10.01
N THR A 9 -28.04 -1.19 -10.61
CA THR A 9 -26.79 -1.73 -10.07
C THR A 9 -25.80 -0.59 -9.92
N GLU A 10 -25.47 -0.25 -8.69
CA GLU A 10 -24.53 0.83 -8.35
C GLU A 10 -23.07 0.36 -8.34
N TYR A 11 -22.81 -0.85 -7.86
CA TYR A 11 -21.50 -1.48 -7.84
C TYR A 11 -21.54 -2.77 -8.66
N LEU A 12 -20.63 -2.89 -9.63
CA LEU A 12 -20.46 -4.09 -10.44
C LEU A 12 -18.99 -4.51 -10.41
N VAL A 13 -18.67 -5.45 -9.54
CA VAL A 13 -17.34 -6.08 -9.50
C VAL A 13 -17.22 -7.05 -10.67
N LYS A 14 -16.22 -6.85 -11.54
CA LYS A 14 -16.02 -7.64 -12.75
C LYS A 14 -15.10 -8.83 -12.52
N SER A 15 -13.98 -8.59 -11.82
CA SER A 15 -12.96 -9.60 -11.54
C SER A 15 -12.33 -9.36 -10.17
N LEU A 16 -11.83 -10.45 -9.57
CA LEU A 16 -10.99 -10.44 -8.38
C LEU A 16 -9.56 -10.76 -8.82
N ILE A 17 -8.62 -9.90 -8.47
CA ILE A 17 -7.21 -10.05 -8.83
C ILE A 17 -6.45 -10.71 -7.69
N ASN A 18 -6.69 -10.25 -6.46
CA ASN A 18 -6.03 -10.77 -5.27
C ASN A 18 -6.97 -10.69 -4.05
N LEU A 19 -6.80 -11.63 -3.12
CA LEU A 19 -7.35 -11.59 -1.78
C LEU A 19 -6.37 -12.29 -0.87
N THR A 20 -5.70 -11.54 -0.01
CA THR A 20 -4.58 -12.04 0.81
C THR A 20 -4.66 -11.50 2.22
N TYR A 21 -4.50 -12.39 3.20
CA TYR A 21 -4.19 -12.06 4.59
C TYR A 21 -2.68 -11.95 4.74
N TYR A 22 -2.18 -10.80 5.14
CA TYR A 22 -0.75 -10.54 5.19
C TYR A 22 -0.31 -9.96 6.53
N SER A 23 0.70 -10.58 7.13
CA SER A 23 1.37 -10.02 8.32
C SER A 23 2.49 -9.11 7.87
N VAL A 24 2.31 -7.80 8.06
CA VAL A 24 3.31 -6.77 7.74
C VAL A 24 4.35 -6.76 8.86
N PRO A 25 5.59 -7.24 8.61
CA PRO A 25 6.63 -7.22 9.62
C PRO A 25 7.03 -5.78 9.99
N LYS A 26 7.57 -5.59 11.20
CA LYS A 26 8.04 -4.28 11.69
C LYS A 26 9.00 -3.58 10.73
N GLU A 27 9.91 -4.35 10.12
CA GLU A 27 10.96 -3.84 9.23
C GLU A 27 10.59 -3.97 7.75
N TYR A 28 9.33 -4.32 7.47
CA TYR A 28 8.86 -4.45 6.09
C TYR A 28 8.78 -3.09 5.41
N THR A 29 9.48 -2.99 4.30
CA THR A 29 9.45 -1.85 3.40
C THR A 29 8.91 -2.32 2.06
N ASP A 30 7.66 -2.02 1.81
CA ASP A 30 7.12 -2.09 0.48
C ASP A 30 7.69 -0.95 -0.37
N LEU A 31 8.10 -1.28 -1.59
CA LEU A 31 8.63 -0.31 -2.54
C LEU A 31 7.53 0.51 -3.20
N GLY A 32 6.29 0.11 -2.97
CA GLY A 32 5.12 0.65 -3.60
C GLY A 32 4.94 0.19 -5.05
N GLU A 33 3.70 0.18 -5.45
CA GLU A 33 3.25 -0.22 -6.78
C GLU A 33 2.16 0.71 -7.31
N SER A 34 1.84 0.57 -8.58
CA SER A 34 0.70 1.20 -9.23
C SER A 34 0.16 0.24 -10.26
N HIS A 35 -1.14 0.05 -10.28
CA HIS A 35 -1.85 -0.86 -11.17
C HIS A 35 -3.21 -0.27 -11.58
N ASP A 36 -3.88 -0.88 -12.54
CA ASP A 36 -5.09 -0.37 -13.19
C ASP A 36 -6.41 -0.91 -12.60
N PHE A 37 -6.39 -1.39 -11.36
CA PHE A 37 -7.54 -1.89 -10.62
C PHE A 37 -7.62 -1.28 -9.21
N TRP A 38 -8.76 -1.43 -8.54
CA TRP A 38 -8.95 -1.01 -7.15
C TRP A 38 -8.31 -1.98 -6.18
N GLU A 39 -7.68 -1.43 -5.14
CA GLU A 39 -7.19 -2.22 -4.02
C GLU A 39 -7.77 -1.69 -2.72
N MET A 40 -8.32 -2.60 -1.91
CA MET A 40 -8.82 -2.33 -0.57
C MET A 40 -7.85 -2.92 0.45
N VAL A 41 -7.36 -2.09 1.36
CA VAL A 41 -6.48 -2.50 2.46
C VAL A 41 -7.25 -2.32 3.77
N TYR A 42 -7.55 -3.43 4.46
CA TYR A 42 -8.18 -3.47 5.77
C TYR A 42 -7.16 -3.85 6.85
N VAL A 43 -7.15 -3.13 7.98
CA VAL A 43 -6.29 -3.43 9.12
C VAL A 43 -7.04 -4.33 10.10
N ASP A 44 -6.66 -5.61 10.13
CA ASP A 44 -7.23 -6.60 11.04
C ASP A 44 -6.68 -6.44 12.47
N SER A 45 -5.36 -6.22 12.59
CA SER A 45 -4.73 -5.95 13.87
C SER A 45 -3.50 -5.06 13.74
N GLY A 46 -3.24 -4.24 14.75
CA GLY A 46 -2.11 -3.31 14.79
C GLY A 46 -2.39 -1.98 14.11
N GLU A 47 -1.36 -1.34 13.61
CA GLU A 47 -1.43 -0.05 12.92
C GLU A 47 -0.47 -0.04 11.73
N VAL A 48 -0.91 0.51 10.61
CA VAL A 48 -0.10 0.67 9.40
C VAL A 48 -0.12 2.11 8.90
N VAL A 49 0.86 2.46 8.09
CA VAL A 49 0.84 3.66 7.27
C VAL A 49 0.68 3.22 5.82
N ALA A 50 -0.40 3.63 5.19
CA ALA A 50 -0.62 3.50 3.76
C ALA A 50 -0.22 4.79 3.07
N GLN A 51 0.51 4.68 1.96
CA GLN A 51 0.79 5.78 1.06
C GLN A 51 -0.19 5.72 -0.12
N ALA A 52 -0.71 6.87 -0.52
CA ALA A 52 -1.52 7.04 -1.72
C ALA A 52 -1.02 8.29 -2.45
N ASP A 53 -0.27 8.10 -3.53
CA ASP A 53 0.52 9.13 -4.21
C ASP A 53 1.44 9.86 -3.23
N GLU A 54 1.23 11.16 -3.03
CA GLU A 54 2.02 12.01 -2.13
C GLU A 54 1.45 12.05 -0.69
N LEU A 55 0.34 11.36 -0.42
CA LEU A 55 -0.34 11.39 0.87
C LEU A 55 -0.05 10.14 1.68
N PHE A 56 0.00 10.29 2.99
CA PHE A 56 0.22 9.21 3.93
C PHE A 56 -0.95 9.14 4.91
N TYR A 57 -1.49 7.95 5.08
CA TYR A 57 -2.65 7.66 5.90
C TYR A 57 -2.28 6.67 7.00
N ARG A 58 -2.48 7.04 8.27
CA ARG A 58 -2.32 6.12 9.39
C ARG A 58 -3.62 5.40 9.64
N LEU A 59 -3.62 4.08 9.45
CA LEU A 59 -4.77 3.22 9.71
C LEU A 59 -4.55 2.40 10.97
N LYS A 60 -5.66 2.22 11.70
CA LYS A 60 -5.75 1.40 12.91
C LYS A 60 -6.62 0.18 12.67
N THR A 61 -6.56 -0.76 13.61
CA THR A 61 -7.44 -1.94 13.62
C THR A 61 -8.90 -1.57 13.37
N GLY A 62 -9.52 -2.20 12.38
CA GLY A 62 -10.91 -1.98 11.96
C GLY A 62 -11.10 -0.88 10.93
N GLU A 63 -10.03 -0.27 10.44
CA GLU A 63 -10.08 0.75 9.40
C GLU A 63 -9.68 0.19 8.03
N VAL A 64 -10.22 0.81 6.98
CA VAL A 64 -9.96 0.47 5.58
C VAL A 64 -9.64 1.72 4.77
N ILE A 65 -8.74 1.56 3.81
CA ILE A 65 -8.47 2.53 2.74
C ILE A 65 -8.60 1.84 1.40
N PHE A 66 -8.95 2.63 0.37
CA PHE A 66 -9.01 2.16 -1.01
C PHE A 66 -7.99 2.92 -1.85
N HIS A 67 -7.21 2.19 -2.65
CA HIS A 67 -6.33 2.72 -3.67
C HIS A 67 -7.01 2.60 -5.03
N LYS A 68 -7.11 3.73 -5.72
CA LYS A 68 -7.77 3.80 -7.04
C LYS A 68 -6.84 3.34 -8.17
N PRO A 69 -7.39 2.93 -9.32
CA PRO A 69 -6.60 2.62 -10.50
C PRO A 69 -5.60 3.72 -10.84
N GLY A 70 -4.34 3.34 -11.10
CA GLY A 70 -3.25 4.24 -11.45
C GLY A 70 -2.60 4.97 -10.27
N GLN A 71 -3.16 4.89 -9.06
CA GLN A 71 -2.59 5.52 -7.87
C GLN A 71 -1.35 4.76 -7.40
N PHE A 72 -0.25 5.48 -7.18
CA PHE A 72 0.92 4.90 -6.52
C PHE A 72 0.61 4.67 -5.03
N HIS A 73 0.86 3.47 -4.54
CA HIS A 73 0.59 3.13 -3.15
C HIS A 73 1.59 2.13 -2.56
N ASN A 74 1.68 2.13 -1.24
CA ASN A 74 2.37 1.11 -0.44
C ASN A 74 1.77 1.05 0.96
N VAL A 75 2.10 -0.02 1.69
CA VAL A 75 1.70 -0.20 3.09
C VAL A 75 2.91 -0.58 3.94
N ARG A 76 3.03 0.02 5.13
CA ARG A 76 4.13 -0.22 6.08
C ARG A 76 3.61 -0.37 7.49
N CYS A 77 4.29 -1.18 8.28
CA CYS A 77 3.99 -1.28 9.70
C CYS A 77 4.34 0.04 10.42
N TYR A 78 3.42 0.55 11.24
CA TYR A 78 3.65 1.75 12.05
C TYR A 78 4.10 1.43 13.47
N SER A 79 3.72 0.28 14.00
CA SER A 79 3.93 -0.13 15.39
C SER A 79 5.22 -0.92 15.59
N ASP A 80 5.63 -1.09 16.87
CA ASP A 80 6.76 -1.95 17.24
C ASP A 80 6.44 -3.45 17.14
N LYS A 81 5.20 -3.80 16.83
CA LYS A 81 4.73 -5.17 16.60
C LYS A 81 4.25 -5.32 15.17
N PRO A 82 4.35 -6.51 14.57
CA PRO A 82 3.75 -6.79 13.28
C PRO A 82 2.27 -6.41 13.25
N SER A 83 1.80 -5.93 12.13
CA SER A 83 0.39 -5.60 11.90
C SER A 83 -0.18 -6.55 10.86
N ASN A 84 -1.40 -7.00 11.06
CA ASN A 84 -2.07 -7.87 10.10
C ASN A 84 -3.05 -7.07 9.26
N ILE A 85 -2.96 -7.24 7.96
CA ILE A 85 -3.83 -6.60 6.99
C ILE A 85 -4.47 -7.63 6.06
N ILE A 86 -5.60 -7.24 5.48
CA ILE A 86 -6.22 -7.97 4.39
C ILE A 86 -6.24 -7.06 3.18
N ILE A 87 -5.70 -7.56 2.08
CA ILE A 87 -5.67 -6.87 0.80
C ILE A 87 -6.68 -7.57 -0.12
N ILE A 88 -7.56 -6.78 -0.72
CA ILE A 88 -8.51 -7.26 -1.73
C ILE A 88 -8.39 -6.37 -2.96
N SER A 89 -7.91 -6.94 -4.05
CA SER A 89 -7.72 -6.25 -5.32
C SER A 89 -8.76 -6.71 -6.33
N PHE A 90 -9.52 -5.79 -6.91
CA PHE A 90 -10.65 -6.11 -7.78
C PHE A 90 -10.88 -5.04 -8.85
N GLU A 91 -11.51 -5.45 -9.94
CA GLU A 91 -11.89 -4.59 -11.05
C GLU A 91 -13.34 -4.12 -10.90
N CYS A 92 -13.54 -2.80 -10.86
CA CYS A 92 -14.86 -2.17 -10.77
C CYS A 92 -14.84 -0.79 -11.42
N ASP A 93 -15.58 -0.61 -12.52
CA ASP A 93 -15.66 0.67 -13.26
C ASP A 93 -16.88 1.50 -12.83
N SER A 94 -17.58 1.10 -11.78
CA SER A 94 -18.77 1.82 -11.33
C SER A 94 -18.40 3.22 -10.86
N PRO A 95 -19.07 4.29 -11.33
CA PRO A 95 -18.78 5.66 -10.90
C PRO A 95 -18.89 5.88 -9.39
N ALA A 96 -19.72 5.09 -8.71
CA ALA A 96 -19.89 5.12 -7.27
C ALA A 96 -18.60 4.78 -6.49
N MET A 97 -17.61 4.14 -7.13
CA MET A 97 -16.29 3.86 -6.53
C MET A 97 -15.51 5.12 -6.16
N GLU A 98 -15.77 6.26 -6.81
CA GLU A 98 -15.13 7.54 -6.47
C GLU A 98 -15.40 7.96 -5.01
N TYR A 99 -16.48 7.47 -4.42
CA TYR A 99 -16.77 7.67 -3.00
C TYR A 99 -15.62 7.24 -2.09
N PHE A 100 -14.85 6.23 -2.47
CA PHE A 100 -13.78 5.63 -1.68
C PHE A 100 -12.43 6.32 -1.86
N SER A 101 -12.30 7.24 -2.82
CA SER A 101 -11.04 7.95 -3.09
C SER A 101 -10.61 8.77 -1.87
N ASP A 102 -9.35 8.62 -1.48
CA ASP A 102 -8.68 9.40 -0.42
C ASP A 102 -9.41 9.45 0.93
N ARG A 103 -10.02 8.31 1.33
CA ARG A 103 -10.78 8.18 2.58
C ARG A 103 -10.33 6.99 3.42
N ILE A 104 -10.24 7.21 4.73
CA ILE A 104 -10.21 6.14 5.72
C ILE A 104 -11.64 5.93 6.22
N ILE A 105 -12.07 4.67 6.25
CA ILE A 105 -13.41 4.28 6.70
C ILE A 105 -13.26 3.28 7.84
N THR A 106 -13.95 3.49 8.94
CA THR A 106 -13.99 2.55 10.07
C THR A 106 -15.16 1.59 9.87
N LEU A 107 -14.90 0.29 9.88
CA LEU A 107 -15.93 -0.74 9.75
C LEU A 107 -16.77 -0.83 11.03
N GLY A 108 -18.07 -0.70 10.90
CA GLY A 108 -19.04 -1.01 11.95
C GLY A 108 -19.25 -2.52 12.13
N ALA A 109 -20.14 -2.90 13.03
CA ALA A 109 -20.40 -4.31 13.33
C ALA A 109 -20.95 -5.08 12.13
N ASN A 110 -21.84 -4.45 11.34
CA ASN A 110 -22.43 -5.07 10.14
C ASN A 110 -21.37 -5.29 9.06
N GLU A 111 -20.57 -4.29 8.77
CA GLU A 111 -19.49 -4.34 7.77
C GLU A 111 -18.44 -5.39 8.17
N LYS A 112 -18.07 -5.48 9.43
CA LYS A 112 -17.14 -6.51 9.95
C LYS A 112 -17.71 -7.92 9.77
N ASN A 113 -19.03 -8.11 9.99
CA ASN A 113 -19.68 -9.41 9.77
C ASN A 113 -19.66 -9.82 8.29
N ILE A 114 -19.96 -8.88 7.38
CA ILE A 114 -19.91 -9.12 5.94
C ILE A 114 -18.47 -9.44 5.51
N PHE A 115 -17.51 -8.67 6.03
CA PHE A 115 -16.10 -8.86 5.75
C PHE A 115 -15.60 -10.23 6.22
N SER A 116 -15.97 -10.67 7.43
CA SER A 116 -15.63 -12.02 7.93
C SER A 116 -16.19 -13.11 7.01
N ARG A 117 -17.44 -12.98 6.56
CA ARG A 117 -18.06 -13.96 5.62
C ARG A 117 -17.34 -13.98 4.27
N LEU A 118 -16.90 -12.82 3.79
CA LEU A 118 -16.10 -12.72 2.57
C LEU A 118 -14.79 -13.50 2.70
N VAL A 119 -14.08 -13.30 3.82
CA VAL A 119 -12.81 -13.97 4.13
C VAL A 119 -13.03 -15.48 4.26
N ASP A 120 -14.01 -15.91 5.06
CA ASP A 120 -14.37 -17.33 5.25
C ASP A 120 -14.70 -18.05 3.93
N GLU A 121 -15.33 -17.36 3.01
CA GLU A 121 -15.68 -17.94 1.70
C GLU A 121 -14.45 -17.96 0.75
N ALA A 122 -13.60 -16.95 0.84
CA ALA A 122 -12.38 -16.91 0.05
C ALA A 122 -11.40 -18.03 0.43
N GLU A 123 -11.26 -18.33 1.71
CA GLU A 123 -10.43 -19.45 2.20
C GLU A 123 -10.88 -20.81 1.65
N LYS A 124 -12.19 -21.00 1.48
CA LYS A 124 -12.74 -22.22 0.89
C LYS A 124 -12.59 -22.26 -0.63
N CYS A 125 -12.55 -21.07 -1.25
CA CYS A 125 -12.54 -20.93 -2.71
C CYS A 125 -11.14 -20.98 -3.32
N PHE A 126 -10.17 -20.35 -2.66
CA PHE A 126 -8.85 -20.12 -3.26
C PHE A 126 -7.72 -20.86 -2.53
N GLU A 127 -6.72 -21.23 -3.30
CA GLU A 127 -5.42 -21.64 -2.78
C GLU A 127 -4.62 -20.38 -2.41
N TYR A 128 -3.78 -20.44 -1.38
CA TYR A 128 -2.86 -19.34 -0.99
C TYR A 128 -3.51 -18.08 -0.40
N PHE A 129 -4.34 -18.26 0.61
CA PHE A 129 -4.90 -17.17 1.38
C PHE A 129 -3.92 -16.58 2.43
N GLU A 130 -2.93 -17.34 2.91
CA GLU A 130 -2.03 -16.94 4.00
C GLU A 130 -0.55 -16.83 3.60
N ASN A 131 0.09 -15.78 4.14
CA ASN A 131 1.53 -15.68 4.48
C ASN A 131 2.60 -15.55 3.41
N GLU A 132 2.34 -15.13 2.19
CA GLU A 132 3.42 -14.66 1.32
C GLU A 132 3.10 -13.27 0.76
N PRO A 133 4.13 -12.46 0.41
CA PRO A 133 3.87 -11.19 -0.26
C PRO A 133 2.95 -11.43 -1.46
N PRO A 134 2.02 -10.51 -1.74
CA PRO A 134 0.94 -10.72 -2.68
C PRO A 134 1.46 -11.30 -4.00
N LYS A 135 1.09 -12.54 -4.29
CA LYS A 135 1.37 -13.18 -5.57
C LYS A 135 0.40 -12.63 -6.61
N VAL A 136 0.88 -12.50 -7.81
CA VAL A 136 0.22 -11.87 -8.96
C VAL A 136 -1.10 -12.56 -9.38
N SER A 137 -1.46 -13.71 -8.79
CA SER A 137 -2.71 -14.41 -9.14
C SER A 137 -3.19 -15.33 -8.02
N ILE A 138 -4.50 -15.35 -7.82
CA ILE A 138 -5.22 -16.34 -7.01
C ILE A 138 -5.60 -17.52 -7.89
N SER A 139 -5.57 -18.74 -7.34
CA SER A 139 -6.00 -19.96 -8.01
C SER A 139 -7.18 -20.56 -7.29
N LYS A 140 -8.25 -20.86 -8.04
CA LYS A 140 -9.42 -21.52 -7.49
C LYS A 140 -9.09 -22.97 -7.13
N ARG A 141 -9.51 -23.39 -5.94
CA ARG A 141 -9.37 -24.77 -5.48
C ARG A 141 -10.23 -25.71 -6.30
N PRO A 142 -9.75 -26.93 -6.62
CA PRO A 142 -10.55 -27.93 -7.32
C PRO A 142 -11.80 -28.36 -6.55
N ASP A 143 -11.76 -28.31 -5.23
CA ASP A 143 -12.83 -28.66 -4.30
C ASP A 143 -13.64 -27.45 -3.78
N ALA A 144 -13.48 -26.28 -4.40
CA ALA A 144 -14.22 -25.07 -4.02
C ALA A 144 -15.72 -25.30 -4.05
N PRO A 145 -16.47 -24.83 -3.03
CA PRO A 145 -17.92 -24.99 -2.97
C PRO A 145 -18.62 -24.37 -4.17
N PHE A 146 -19.81 -24.89 -4.48
CA PHE A 146 -20.60 -24.36 -5.59
C PHE A 146 -20.86 -22.87 -5.44
N ALA A 147 -20.61 -22.09 -6.49
CA ALA A 147 -20.85 -20.65 -6.59
C ALA A 147 -20.05 -19.77 -5.60
N SER A 148 -18.92 -20.26 -5.02
CA SER A 148 -18.10 -19.48 -4.10
C SER A 148 -17.61 -18.16 -4.70
N GLU A 149 -17.12 -18.14 -5.94
CA GLU A 149 -16.68 -16.90 -6.62
C GLU A 149 -17.82 -15.88 -6.75
N GLN A 150 -19.04 -16.35 -7.05
CA GLN A 150 -20.21 -15.48 -7.10
C GLN A 150 -20.57 -14.93 -5.72
N LEU A 151 -20.44 -15.75 -4.68
CA LEU A 151 -20.70 -15.34 -3.31
C LEU A 151 -19.67 -14.32 -2.83
N ILE A 152 -18.40 -14.53 -3.13
CA ILE A 152 -17.29 -13.56 -2.86
C ILE A 152 -17.58 -12.24 -3.55
N LYS A 153 -17.89 -12.26 -4.85
CA LYS A 153 -18.29 -11.06 -5.60
C LYS A 153 -19.45 -10.33 -4.91
N ASN A 154 -20.50 -11.05 -4.57
CA ASN A 154 -21.67 -10.47 -3.92
C ASN A 154 -21.31 -9.86 -2.55
N TYR A 155 -20.44 -10.50 -1.76
CA TYR A 155 -19.99 -9.95 -0.48
C TYR A 155 -19.18 -8.66 -0.66
N ILE A 156 -18.32 -8.56 -1.69
CA ILE A 156 -17.61 -7.31 -2.01
C ILE A 156 -18.63 -6.22 -2.35
N GLU A 157 -19.58 -6.47 -3.25
CA GLU A 157 -20.62 -5.51 -3.65
C GLU A 157 -21.49 -5.07 -2.46
N ILE A 158 -21.92 -6.00 -1.62
CA ILE A 158 -22.68 -5.71 -0.39
C ILE A 158 -21.84 -4.87 0.57
N LEU A 159 -20.55 -5.19 0.77
CA LEU A 159 -19.65 -4.44 1.63
C LEU A 159 -19.49 -2.99 1.14
N LEU A 160 -19.28 -2.78 -0.17
CA LEU A 160 -19.18 -1.44 -0.76
C LEU A 160 -20.46 -0.63 -0.53
N ILE A 161 -21.64 -1.25 -0.69
CA ILE A 161 -22.95 -0.61 -0.42
C ILE A 161 -23.05 -0.18 1.05
N TYR A 162 -22.71 -1.07 1.98
CA TYR A 162 -22.78 -0.75 3.41
C TYR A 162 -21.77 0.33 3.81
N LEU A 163 -20.54 0.24 3.36
CA LEU A 163 -19.52 1.26 3.60
C LEU A 163 -19.95 2.64 3.10
N THR A 164 -20.62 2.71 1.96
CA THR A 164 -21.15 3.97 1.43
C THR A 164 -22.30 4.50 2.28
N ARG A 165 -23.21 3.61 2.75
CA ARG A 165 -24.39 4.00 3.53
C ARG A 165 -24.04 4.40 4.97
N SER A 166 -23.13 3.68 5.63
CA SER A 166 -22.79 3.90 7.04
C SER A 166 -22.14 5.26 7.28
N GLN A 167 -21.47 5.83 6.27
CA GLN A 167 -20.79 7.13 6.37
C GLN A 167 -21.73 8.34 6.16
N THR A 168 -22.96 8.12 5.74
CA THR A 168 -23.93 9.22 5.59
C THR A 168 -24.29 9.86 6.95
N GLU A 169 -24.12 9.12 8.05
CA GLU A 169 -24.40 9.59 9.41
C GLU A 169 -23.17 10.16 10.15
N ILE A 170 -21.95 9.91 9.69
CA ILE A 170 -20.69 10.22 10.41
C ILE A 170 -19.89 11.39 9.80
N THR A 171 -20.37 12.00 8.71
CA THR A 171 -19.63 13.04 7.96
C THR A 171 -19.35 14.34 8.74
N THR A 172 -19.80 14.45 10.00
CA THR A 172 -19.63 15.65 10.83
C THR A 172 -18.58 15.54 11.92
N SER A 173 -18.10 14.36 12.30
CA SER A 173 -17.23 14.25 13.50
C SER A 173 -15.77 13.82 13.24
N SER A 174 -15.44 13.26 12.08
CA SER A 174 -14.05 12.84 11.76
C SER A 174 -13.26 13.87 10.92
N ARG A 175 -13.89 14.95 10.48
CA ARG A 175 -13.24 16.03 9.73
C ARG A 175 -12.60 17.14 10.57
N GLU A 176 -12.81 17.16 11.88
CA GLU A 176 -12.41 18.27 12.73
C GLU A 176 -11.23 18.03 13.69
N ILE A 177 -10.53 16.90 13.60
CA ILE A 177 -9.30 16.70 14.38
C ILE A 177 -8.08 16.40 13.48
N SER A 178 -8.00 17.01 12.33
CA SER A 178 -6.70 17.35 11.76
C SER A 178 -6.45 18.83 12.06
N SER A 179 -5.85 19.09 13.22
CA SER A 179 -5.30 20.41 13.53
C SER A 179 -4.47 20.87 12.31
N ASN A 180 -4.38 22.16 12.06
CA ASN A 180 -3.48 22.75 11.05
C ASN A 180 -2.07 22.14 11.08
N SER A 181 -1.64 21.61 12.23
CA SER A 181 -0.36 20.92 12.43
C SER A 181 -0.27 19.56 11.71
N THR A 182 -1.31 18.72 11.70
CA THR A 182 -1.29 17.40 11.05
C THR A 182 -1.22 17.56 9.53
N ARG A 183 -2.04 18.44 8.97
CA ARG A 183 -2.02 18.77 7.54
C ARG A 183 -0.69 19.40 7.08
N GLN A 184 -0.06 20.16 7.97
CA GLN A 184 1.27 20.72 7.75
C GLN A 184 2.35 19.62 7.80
N HIS A 185 2.22 18.64 8.72
CA HIS A 185 3.14 17.48 8.79
C HIS A 185 3.03 16.58 7.56
N GLU A 186 1.83 16.28 7.09
CA GLU A 186 1.57 15.54 5.86
C GLU A 186 2.24 16.21 4.66
N LYS A 187 2.00 17.52 4.49
CA LYS A 187 2.63 18.30 3.41
C LYS A 187 4.16 18.33 3.50
N LEU A 188 4.72 18.43 4.70
CA LEU A 188 6.16 18.40 4.91
C LEU A 188 6.76 17.03 4.57
N ALA A 189 6.08 15.94 4.93
CA ALA A 189 6.53 14.59 4.59
C ALA A 189 6.46 14.33 3.08
N ALA A 190 5.41 14.79 2.40
CA ALA A 190 5.28 14.70 0.94
C ALA A 190 6.42 15.46 0.23
N LEU A 191 6.67 16.72 0.61
CA LEU A 191 7.78 17.51 0.06
C LEU A 191 9.15 16.86 0.33
N ALA A 192 9.32 16.28 1.52
CA ALA A 192 10.52 15.53 1.87
C ALA A 192 10.73 14.32 0.96
N THR A 193 9.65 13.58 0.68
CA THR A 193 9.67 12.40 -0.20
C THR A 193 10.01 12.78 -1.65
N GLU A 194 9.40 13.86 -2.15
CA GLU A 194 9.67 14.40 -3.48
C GLU A 194 11.14 14.80 -3.61
N TYR A 195 11.66 15.55 -2.63
CA TYR A 195 13.08 15.92 -2.58
C TYR A 195 14.01 14.70 -2.66
N LEU A 196 13.69 13.62 -1.92
CA LEU A 196 14.47 12.39 -1.96
C LEU A 196 14.45 11.72 -3.34
N LYS A 197 13.30 11.70 -4.02
CA LYS A 197 13.17 11.12 -5.37
C LYS A 197 13.95 11.91 -6.42
N GLU A 198 13.88 13.25 -6.37
CA GLU A 198 14.55 14.12 -7.33
C GLU A 198 16.08 14.13 -7.20
N HIS A 199 16.59 13.91 -5.99
CA HIS A 199 18.03 14.00 -5.68
C HIS A 199 18.69 12.64 -5.43
N LEU A 200 18.09 11.52 -5.92
CA LEU A 200 18.59 10.15 -5.68
C LEU A 200 20.06 9.95 -6.11
N SER A 201 20.52 10.65 -7.13
CA SER A 201 21.90 10.61 -7.64
C SER A 201 22.88 11.42 -6.80
N GLU A 202 22.41 12.21 -5.84
CA GLU A 202 23.23 13.09 -5.04
C GLU A 202 23.53 12.51 -3.65
N LYS A 203 24.55 13.10 -2.98
CA LYS A 203 24.78 12.89 -1.56
C LYS A 203 23.80 13.72 -0.75
N ILE A 204 22.66 13.12 -0.41
CA ILE A 204 21.64 13.75 0.42
C ILE A 204 22.07 13.70 1.89
N THR A 205 22.00 14.85 2.58
CA THR A 205 22.17 14.93 4.03
C THR A 205 20.92 15.48 4.69
N LEU A 206 20.71 15.12 5.96
CA LEU A 206 19.56 15.62 6.72
C LEU A 206 19.58 17.14 6.88
N GLU A 207 20.79 17.74 6.93
CA GLU A 207 20.99 19.18 7.00
C GLU A 207 20.49 19.89 5.76
N LYS A 208 20.88 19.39 4.57
CA LYS A 208 20.43 19.94 3.28
C LYS A 208 18.92 19.86 3.15
N MET A 209 18.36 18.71 3.50
CA MET A 209 16.93 18.45 3.41
C MET A 209 16.12 19.30 4.41
N ALA A 210 16.60 19.44 5.65
CA ALA A 210 15.97 20.29 6.66
C ALA A 210 16.02 21.77 6.25
N ALA A 211 17.15 22.23 5.68
CA ALA A 211 17.28 23.58 5.14
C ALA A 211 16.32 23.83 3.96
N PHE A 212 16.21 22.89 3.02
CA PHE A 212 15.26 22.98 1.91
C PHE A 212 13.81 23.12 2.39
N LEU A 213 13.40 22.34 3.41
CA LEU A 213 12.07 22.37 3.97
C LEU A 213 11.86 23.50 4.99
N ASN A 214 12.90 24.28 5.28
CA ASN A 214 12.90 25.36 6.30
C ASN A 214 12.42 24.90 7.70
N ILE A 215 12.91 23.73 8.14
CA ILE A 215 12.60 23.12 9.44
C ILE A 215 13.89 22.63 10.12
N SER A 216 13.81 22.33 11.42
CA SER A 216 14.92 21.69 12.12
C SER A 216 15.08 20.22 11.74
N ILE A 217 16.32 19.67 11.84
CA ILE A 217 16.58 18.24 11.64
C ILE A 217 15.74 17.36 12.57
N SER A 218 15.55 17.80 13.82
CA SER A 218 14.73 17.08 14.79
C SER A 218 13.26 17.03 14.35
N GLN A 219 12.73 18.13 13.84
CA GLN A 219 11.37 18.20 13.30
C GLN A 219 11.23 17.34 12.04
N LEU A 220 12.19 17.41 11.12
CA LEU A 220 12.23 16.55 9.94
C LEU A 220 12.16 15.06 10.31
N LYS A 221 13.06 14.60 11.18
CA LYS A 221 13.09 13.20 11.63
C LYS A 221 11.77 12.77 12.27
N ARG A 222 11.20 13.60 13.13
CA ARG A 222 9.94 13.31 13.81
C ARG A 222 8.77 13.26 12.84
N VAL A 223 8.57 14.31 12.06
CA VAL A 223 7.45 14.43 11.11
C VAL A 223 7.53 13.34 10.04
N PHE A 224 8.72 13.12 9.47
CA PHE A 224 8.92 12.10 8.45
C PHE A 224 8.59 10.69 8.99
N LYS A 225 9.11 10.34 10.20
CA LYS A 225 8.82 9.06 10.81
C LYS A 225 7.35 8.91 11.22
N GLU A 226 6.72 9.99 11.72
CA GLU A 226 5.28 10.01 12.05
C GLU A 226 4.40 9.73 10.82
N GLN A 227 4.79 10.24 9.66
CA GLN A 227 3.98 10.16 8.45
C GLN A 227 4.31 8.92 7.59
N THR A 228 5.59 8.52 7.52
CA THR A 228 6.04 7.42 6.65
C THR A 228 6.27 6.10 7.40
N GLY A 229 6.29 6.11 8.72
CA GLY A 229 6.61 4.95 9.56
C GLY A 229 8.10 4.65 9.69
N GLU A 230 8.98 5.24 8.86
CA GLU A 230 10.41 4.97 8.87
C GLU A 230 11.28 6.23 8.92
N SER A 231 12.58 6.05 9.13
CA SER A 231 13.52 7.17 9.10
C SER A 231 13.78 7.65 7.68
N VAL A 232 14.11 8.95 7.52
CA VAL A 232 14.53 9.54 6.23
C VAL A 232 15.64 8.72 5.54
N ILE A 233 16.62 8.24 6.33
CA ILE A 233 17.75 7.48 5.79
C ILE A 233 17.34 6.08 5.33
N SER A 234 16.46 5.40 6.09
CA SER A 234 15.89 4.11 5.69
C SER A 234 15.11 4.25 4.38
N TYR A 235 14.24 5.25 4.32
CA TYR A 235 13.45 5.54 3.11
C TYR A 235 14.32 5.80 1.88
N LEU A 236 15.35 6.66 2.02
CA LEU A 236 16.32 6.93 0.94
C LEU A 236 17.04 5.65 0.48
N THR A 237 17.45 4.81 1.44
CA THR A 237 18.09 3.53 1.12
C THR A 237 17.15 2.65 0.29
N ASN A 238 15.91 2.52 0.70
CA ASN A 238 14.90 1.73 0.01
C ASN A 238 14.63 2.24 -1.41
N LEU A 239 14.51 3.56 -1.59
CA LEU A 239 14.38 4.18 -2.91
C LEU A 239 15.58 3.84 -3.81
N LYS A 240 16.81 3.98 -3.29
CA LYS A 240 18.03 3.66 -4.07
C LYS A 240 18.09 2.17 -4.44
N ILE A 241 17.75 1.27 -3.53
CA ILE A 241 17.72 -0.18 -3.80
C ILE A 241 16.64 -0.53 -4.81
N SER A 242 15.46 0.11 -4.72
CA SER A 242 14.40 -0.07 -5.72
C SER A 242 14.87 0.32 -7.12
N GLU A 243 15.45 1.49 -7.25
CA GLU A 243 15.95 1.96 -8.53
C GLU A 243 17.13 1.09 -9.03
N ALA A 244 18.01 0.64 -8.13
CA ALA A 244 19.05 -0.33 -8.48
C ALA A 244 18.48 -1.61 -9.08
N LYS A 245 17.41 -2.18 -8.49
CA LYS A 245 16.73 -3.37 -9.04
C LYS A 245 16.20 -3.13 -10.46
N LYS A 246 15.65 -1.94 -10.74
CA LYS A 246 15.18 -1.57 -12.09
C LYS A 246 16.35 -1.48 -13.08
N LEU A 247 17.43 -0.77 -12.70
CA LEU A 247 18.60 -0.62 -13.55
C LEU A 247 19.31 -1.95 -13.84
N ILE A 248 19.40 -2.84 -12.84
CA ILE A 248 19.94 -4.20 -13.02
C ILE A 248 19.11 -5.01 -14.03
N ARG A 249 17.77 -4.89 -13.95
CA ARG A 249 16.86 -5.58 -14.90
C ARG A 249 16.99 -5.05 -16.33
N LYS A 250 17.17 -3.75 -16.50
CA LYS A 250 17.38 -3.12 -17.83
C LYS A 250 18.71 -3.52 -18.48
N ARG A 251 19.73 -3.89 -17.70
CA ARG A 251 21.07 -4.31 -18.17
C ARG A 251 21.82 -3.28 -19.03
N GLU A 252 21.46 -2.02 -18.92
CA GLU A 252 22.11 -0.92 -19.66
C GLU A 252 23.40 -0.45 -18.98
N TYR A 253 23.57 -0.76 -17.68
CA TYR A 253 24.66 -0.29 -16.84
C TYR A 253 25.31 -1.44 -16.09
N ASN A 254 26.63 -1.35 -15.88
CA ASN A 254 27.34 -2.21 -14.94
C ASN A 254 27.13 -1.76 -13.50
N PHE A 255 27.51 -2.59 -12.51
CA PHE A 255 27.25 -2.30 -11.10
C PHE A 255 28.00 -1.06 -10.59
N THR A 256 29.17 -0.73 -11.15
CA THR A 256 29.91 0.49 -10.82
C THR A 256 29.11 1.71 -11.28
N GLN A 257 28.65 1.70 -12.53
CA GLN A 257 27.80 2.76 -13.07
C GLN A 257 26.49 2.92 -12.30
N ILE A 258 25.84 1.81 -11.92
CA ILE A 258 24.63 1.84 -11.09
C ILE A 258 24.91 2.48 -9.72
N SER A 259 26.03 2.11 -9.08
CA SER A 259 26.48 2.70 -7.83
C SER A 259 26.68 4.22 -7.93
N GLU A 260 27.31 4.70 -9.01
CA GLU A 260 27.53 6.12 -9.30
C GLU A 260 26.22 6.85 -9.58
N LEU A 261 25.35 6.30 -10.45
CA LEU A 261 24.05 6.87 -10.80
C LEU A 261 23.14 7.06 -9.58
N LEU A 262 23.28 6.20 -8.58
CA LEU A 262 22.52 6.27 -7.34
C LEU A 262 23.24 7.03 -6.22
N GLY A 263 24.36 7.71 -6.51
CA GLY A 263 25.09 8.55 -5.57
C GLY A 263 25.65 7.77 -4.37
N TYR A 264 26.11 6.55 -4.56
CA TYR A 264 26.88 5.81 -3.56
C TYR A 264 28.34 6.21 -3.61
N GLU A 265 29.01 6.28 -2.46
CA GLU A 265 30.43 6.67 -2.38
C GLU A 265 31.35 5.66 -3.08
N ASN A 266 30.99 4.38 -3.08
CA ASN A 266 31.71 3.34 -3.78
C ASN A 266 30.84 2.07 -3.98
N ILE A 267 31.26 1.22 -4.91
CA ILE A 267 30.59 -0.03 -5.26
C ILE A 267 30.52 -1.04 -4.09
N HIS A 268 31.49 -1.02 -3.18
CA HIS A 268 31.49 -1.96 -2.04
C HIS A 268 30.39 -1.62 -1.05
N TYR A 269 30.21 -0.32 -0.77
CA TYR A 269 29.12 0.15 0.07
C TYR A 269 27.76 -0.13 -0.56
N PHE A 270 27.60 0.16 -1.86
CA PHE A 270 26.40 -0.22 -2.62
C PHE A 270 26.10 -1.71 -2.52
N SER A 271 27.06 -2.57 -2.81
CA SER A 271 26.88 -4.04 -2.81
C SER A 271 26.51 -4.57 -1.42
N SER A 272 27.13 -4.04 -0.37
CA SER A 272 26.83 -4.40 1.01
C SER A 272 25.43 -3.99 1.41
N GLN A 273 25.03 -2.76 1.05
CA GLN A 273 23.69 -2.25 1.33
C GLN A 273 22.62 -3.02 0.54
N PHE A 274 22.86 -3.26 -0.75
CA PHE A 274 21.98 -4.03 -1.61
C PHE A 274 21.75 -5.44 -1.04
N LYS A 275 22.82 -6.12 -0.61
CA LYS A 275 22.71 -7.45 0.02
C LYS A 275 21.94 -7.40 1.34
N LYS A 276 22.18 -6.38 2.15
CA LYS A 276 21.48 -6.19 3.44
C LYS A 276 19.96 -6.05 3.22
N GLU A 277 19.55 -5.25 2.23
CA GLU A 277 18.12 -4.94 2.00
C GLU A 277 17.39 -6.00 1.15
N THR A 278 18.13 -6.81 0.37
CA THR A 278 17.52 -7.78 -0.55
C THR A 278 17.82 -9.24 -0.23
N GLY A 279 18.74 -9.49 0.70
CA GLY A 279 19.28 -10.83 0.97
C GLY A 279 20.27 -11.34 -0.08
N MET A 280 20.45 -10.68 -1.21
CA MET A 280 21.29 -11.08 -2.34
C MET A 280 22.28 -9.99 -2.72
N THR A 281 23.46 -10.36 -3.20
CA THR A 281 24.35 -9.42 -3.87
C THR A 281 23.75 -8.93 -5.19
N PRO A 282 24.17 -7.77 -5.73
CA PRO A 282 23.74 -7.31 -7.07
C PRO A 282 23.96 -8.36 -8.17
N THR A 283 25.05 -9.14 -8.07
CA THR A 283 25.38 -10.21 -9.01
C THR A 283 24.39 -11.38 -8.89
N GLU A 284 24.14 -11.86 -7.68
CA GLU A 284 23.17 -12.93 -7.41
C GLU A 284 21.76 -12.51 -7.88
N TYR A 285 21.36 -11.27 -7.57
CA TYR A 285 20.08 -10.73 -8.03
C TYR A 285 20.00 -10.65 -9.56
N SER A 286 21.05 -10.19 -10.23
CA SER A 286 21.12 -10.16 -11.70
C SER A 286 20.97 -11.55 -12.32
N HIS A 287 21.49 -12.58 -11.68
CA HIS A 287 21.32 -13.97 -12.13
C HIS A 287 19.91 -14.50 -11.85
N SER A 288 19.31 -14.19 -10.71
CA SER A 288 17.95 -14.66 -10.36
C SER A 288 16.85 -14.11 -11.27
N VAL A 289 17.05 -12.93 -11.87
CA VAL A 289 16.10 -12.30 -12.81
C VAL A 289 16.42 -12.62 -14.29
N LYS A 290 17.31 -13.58 -14.55
CA LYS A 290 17.64 -14.07 -15.90
C LYS A 290 16.73 -15.17 -16.43
N ASN A 291 15.89 -15.75 -15.57
CA ASN A 291 15.01 -16.86 -15.92
C ASN A 291 13.61 -16.38 -16.23
#